data_c7dca6e3f6927291db2a8cef29c35ad9
#
_entry.id   c7dca6e3f6927291db2a8cef29c35ad9
#
_cell.length_a   1.000
_cell.length_b   1.000
_cell.length_c   1.000
_cell.angle_alpha   90.00
_cell.angle_beta   90.00
_cell.angle_gamma   90.00
#
_symmetry.space_group_name_H-M   'P 1'
#
loop_
_entity.id
_entity.type
_entity.pdbx_description
1 polymer ?
#
loop_
_entity_poly.entity_id
_entity_poly.type
_entity_poly.pdbx_seq_one_letter_code
_entity_poly.pdbx_strand_id
1 'polypeptide(L)'
;NNSNSKFNPFHKLKIKIKKEVVPMGFKVRNYNYPKNNLNPREWNKIIKKKDTVLIDARKSFEYDVGTFKKSLNPNIENFRQFPKYLNQFKKSENIAMFCTGGIRCEKANIYLKKKGFKNVYVLKGGIINYLNNIDKKNSQWSGECFVFDNRVSIKHGLKQGSYSVCSGCRKPLSVKEKKSSKYLEGIHCPKCHDHLTDDQKSRFAMRQKQIILAKKTSKRHIFKKEY
;
A
#
# COMPACT_ATOMS: atom_id res chain seq x y z
N ASN A 1 21.07 1.93 0.35
CA ASN A 1 20.38 3.00 1.11
C ASN A 1 20.26 2.57 2.56
N ASN A 2 20.81 3.34 3.47
CA ASN A 2 20.67 3.15 4.91
C ASN A 2 19.63 4.15 5.43
N SER A 3 18.74 3.69 6.29
CA SER A 3 17.79 4.56 7.00
C SER A 3 17.71 4.16 8.46
N ASN A 4 17.68 5.15 9.33
CA ASN A 4 17.55 4.94 10.76
C ASN A 4 16.09 5.10 11.19
N SER A 5 15.64 4.29 12.14
CA SER A 5 14.30 4.37 12.72
C SER A 5 14.39 4.44 14.24
N LYS A 6 13.59 5.32 14.86
CA LYS A 6 13.47 5.42 16.32
C LYS A 6 12.62 4.30 16.94
N PHE A 7 12.06 3.42 16.14
CA PHE A 7 11.22 2.29 16.57
C PHE A 7 11.56 1.05 15.72
N ASN A 8 11.20 -0.13 16.20
CA ASN A 8 11.35 -1.37 15.43
C ASN A 8 10.30 -1.45 14.31
N PRO A 9 10.67 -1.17 13.04
CA PRO A 9 9.71 -1.15 11.95
C PRO A 9 9.14 -2.53 11.62
N PHE A 10 9.84 -3.60 12.00
CA PHE A 10 9.45 -4.98 11.73
C PHE A 10 9.69 -5.87 12.97
N HIS A 11 8.84 -6.90 13.15
CA HIS A 11 8.98 -7.85 14.25
C HIS A 11 10.26 -8.70 14.19
N LYS A 12 10.75 -8.98 12.97
CA LYS A 12 11.95 -9.79 12.71
C LYS A 12 12.52 -9.49 11.35
N LEU A 13 13.83 -9.63 11.23
CA LEU A 13 14.52 -9.65 9.95
C LEU A 13 14.06 -10.87 9.13
N LYS A 14 13.70 -10.63 7.87
CA LYS A 14 13.34 -11.68 6.93
C LYS A 14 13.94 -11.41 5.56
N ILE A 15 14.92 -12.20 5.19
CA ILE A 15 15.57 -12.13 3.87
C ILE A 15 14.99 -13.23 2.99
N LYS A 16 14.58 -12.88 1.77
CA LYS A 16 14.07 -13.83 0.77
C LYS A 16 14.68 -13.52 -0.59
N ILE A 17 15.29 -14.53 -1.19
CA ILE A 17 15.71 -14.48 -2.60
C ILE A 17 14.49 -14.78 -3.46
N LYS A 18 14.20 -13.90 -4.42
CA LYS A 18 13.07 -14.04 -5.34
C LYS A 18 13.53 -13.81 -6.78
N LYS A 19 12.99 -14.60 -7.71
CA LYS A 19 13.21 -14.41 -9.16
C LYS A 19 12.70 -13.05 -9.64
N GLU A 20 11.71 -12.49 -8.95
CA GLU A 20 11.05 -11.24 -9.30
C GLU A 20 10.57 -10.53 -8.02
N VAL A 21 11.12 -9.35 -7.72
CA VAL A 21 10.77 -8.58 -6.51
C VAL A 21 9.34 -8.07 -6.60
N VAL A 22 8.96 -7.56 -7.79
CA VAL A 22 7.60 -7.12 -8.11
C VAL A 22 7.03 -8.04 -9.18
N PRO A 23 6.27 -9.09 -8.81
CA PRO A 23 5.78 -10.07 -9.78
C PRO A 23 4.69 -9.45 -10.67
N MET A 24 5.00 -9.33 -11.96
CA MET A 24 4.11 -8.78 -12.97
C MET A 24 3.93 -9.72 -14.18
N GLY A 25 4.62 -10.87 -14.20
CA GLY A 25 4.66 -11.76 -15.37
C GLY A 25 5.47 -11.21 -16.54
N PHE A 26 6.24 -10.16 -16.32
CA PHE A 26 7.06 -9.48 -17.31
C PHE A 26 8.48 -9.29 -16.78
N LYS A 27 9.47 -9.90 -17.45
CA LYS A 27 10.88 -9.78 -17.07
C LYS A 27 11.50 -8.52 -17.67
N VAL A 28 12.12 -7.71 -16.83
CA VAL A 28 12.95 -6.58 -17.24
C VAL A 28 14.41 -7.03 -17.21
N ARG A 29 15.07 -7.09 -18.37
CA ARG A 29 16.48 -7.51 -18.46
C ARG A 29 17.46 -6.38 -18.16
N ASN A 30 17.19 -5.16 -18.64
CA ASN A 30 18.02 -3.98 -18.40
C ASN A 30 17.16 -2.87 -17.81
N TYR A 31 17.53 -2.44 -16.60
CA TYR A 31 16.80 -1.42 -15.86
C TYR A 31 17.35 -0.03 -16.19
N ASN A 32 16.98 0.50 -17.35
CA ASN A 32 17.13 1.93 -17.58
C ASN A 32 15.92 2.64 -17.02
N TYR A 33 16.10 3.35 -15.91
CA TYR A 33 15.02 4.14 -15.30
C TYR A 33 14.44 5.12 -16.32
N PRO A 34 13.14 5.06 -16.58
CA PRO A 34 12.51 5.98 -17.53
C PRO A 34 12.64 7.42 -17.05
N LYS A 35 13.00 8.33 -17.95
CA LYS A 35 13.16 9.79 -17.68
C LYS A 35 11.87 10.48 -17.21
N ASN A 36 10.70 9.83 -17.27
CA ASN A 36 9.37 10.39 -16.95
C ASN A 36 8.96 10.18 -15.49
N ASN A 37 9.90 10.08 -14.56
CA ASN A 37 9.66 10.07 -13.14
C ASN A 37 9.53 11.52 -12.65
N LEU A 38 8.30 11.92 -12.31
CA LEU A 38 7.97 13.28 -11.89
C LEU A 38 8.19 13.46 -10.40
N ASN A 39 8.79 14.57 -10.00
CA ASN A 39 8.82 14.95 -8.60
C ASN A 39 7.41 15.32 -8.08
N PRO A 40 7.17 15.43 -6.77
CA PRO A 40 5.85 15.69 -6.22
C PRO A 40 5.17 16.98 -6.71
N ARG A 41 5.92 18.03 -7.03
CA ARG A 41 5.36 19.30 -7.54
C ARG A 41 4.95 19.18 -9.02
N GLU A 42 5.77 18.55 -9.84
CA GLU A 42 5.46 18.22 -11.24
C GLU A 42 4.28 17.25 -11.33
N TRP A 43 4.24 16.27 -10.43
CA TRP A 43 3.13 15.33 -10.30
C TRP A 43 1.79 16.05 -10.10
N ASN A 44 1.72 17.02 -9.18
CA ASN A 44 0.52 17.80 -8.96
C ASN A 44 0.05 18.56 -10.21
N LYS A 45 0.96 18.99 -11.08
CA LYS A 45 0.61 19.65 -12.34
C LYS A 45 -0.01 18.66 -13.33
N ILE A 46 0.56 17.47 -13.46
CA ILE A 46 0.09 16.44 -14.41
C ILE A 46 -1.27 15.87 -14.01
N ILE A 47 -1.47 15.50 -12.75
CA ILE A 47 -2.73 14.88 -12.32
C ILE A 47 -3.93 15.84 -12.26
N LYS A 48 -3.70 17.14 -12.39
CA LYS A 48 -4.75 18.16 -12.54
C LYS A 48 -5.28 18.30 -13.97
N LYS A 49 -4.52 17.83 -14.96
CA LYS A 49 -4.94 17.87 -16.36
C LYS A 49 -6.13 16.96 -16.59
N LYS A 50 -7.13 17.45 -17.36
CA LYS A 50 -8.36 16.70 -17.65
C LYS A 50 -8.13 15.46 -18.52
N ASP A 51 -7.12 15.49 -19.36
CA ASP A 51 -6.72 14.46 -20.32
C ASP A 51 -5.76 13.40 -19.71
N THR A 52 -5.51 13.45 -18.41
CA THR A 52 -4.62 12.51 -17.74
C THR A 52 -5.42 11.46 -16.97
N VAL A 53 -5.22 10.21 -17.36
CA VAL A 53 -5.72 9.03 -16.64
C VAL A 53 -4.80 8.77 -15.45
N LEU A 54 -5.34 8.87 -14.24
CA LEU A 54 -4.60 8.66 -13.00
C LEU A 54 -4.91 7.27 -12.43
N ILE A 55 -3.90 6.42 -12.25
CA ILE A 55 -4.06 5.02 -11.84
C ILE A 55 -3.30 4.74 -10.54
N ASP A 56 -4.01 4.21 -9.55
CA ASP A 56 -3.41 3.66 -8.34
C ASP A 56 -2.95 2.22 -8.59
N ALA A 57 -1.65 1.98 -8.73
CA ALA A 57 -1.09 0.66 -9.01
C ALA A 57 -1.01 -0.25 -7.76
N ARG A 58 -1.76 0.07 -6.71
CA ARG A 58 -1.82 -0.70 -5.47
C ARG A 58 -3.03 -1.64 -5.45
N LYS A 59 -3.13 -2.44 -4.39
CA LYS A 59 -4.30 -3.26 -4.11
C LYS A 59 -5.46 -2.40 -3.58
N SER A 60 -6.70 -2.86 -3.80
CA SER A 60 -7.91 -2.13 -3.37
C SER A 60 -7.89 -1.76 -1.88
N PHE A 61 -7.43 -2.63 -0.99
CA PHE A 61 -7.37 -2.30 0.43
C PHE A 61 -6.36 -1.17 0.76
N GLU A 62 -5.31 -0.99 -0.06
CA GLU A 62 -4.38 0.15 0.06
C GLU A 62 -5.03 1.44 -0.45
N TYR A 63 -5.82 1.33 -1.53
CA TYR A 63 -6.63 2.40 -2.09
C TYR A 63 -7.66 2.92 -1.08
N ASP A 64 -8.37 2.02 -0.40
CA ASP A 64 -9.41 2.34 0.59
C ASP A 64 -8.87 3.10 1.82
N VAL A 65 -7.60 2.91 2.17
CA VAL A 65 -6.94 3.66 3.26
C VAL A 65 -6.66 5.10 2.86
N GLY A 66 -6.41 5.33 1.58
CA GLY A 66 -6.23 6.64 1.00
C GLY A 66 -5.61 6.57 -0.39
N THR A 67 -5.93 7.56 -1.21
CA THR A 67 -5.52 7.64 -2.61
C THR A 67 -5.50 9.09 -3.10
N PHE A 68 -4.98 9.35 -4.30
CA PHE A 68 -5.14 10.66 -4.94
C PHE A 68 -6.57 10.84 -5.45
N LYS A 69 -7.11 12.07 -5.32
CA LYS A 69 -8.42 12.41 -5.87
C LYS A 69 -8.48 12.04 -7.36
N LYS A 70 -9.62 11.50 -7.80
CA LYS A 70 -9.88 11.07 -9.18
C LYS A 70 -9.04 9.90 -9.69
N SER A 71 -8.27 9.21 -8.84
CA SER A 71 -7.54 8.03 -9.28
C SER A 71 -8.46 6.84 -9.52
N LEU A 72 -8.12 6.05 -10.54
CA LEU A 72 -8.79 4.80 -10.84
C LEU A 72 -8.22 3.69 -9.94
N ASN A 73 -9.12 2.87 -9.38
CA ASN A 73 -8.75 1.64 -8.70
C ASN A 73 -8.84 0.48 -9.71
N PRO A 74 -7.72 -0.19 -10.04
CA PRO A 74 -7.73 -1.35 -10.94
C PRO A 74 -8.49 -2.56 -10.39
N ASN A 75 -8.82 -2.55 -9.11
CA ASN A 75 -9.49 -3.65 -8.40
C ASN A 75 -8.79 -5.01 -8.60
N ILE A 76 -7.46 -5.01 -8.49
CA ILE A 76 -6.62 -6.19 -8.65
C ILE A 76 -6.26 -6.81 -7.30
N GLU A 77 -6.29 -8.13 -7.21
CA GLU A 77 -5.86 -8.88 -6.02
C GLU A 77 -4.33 -9.01 -5.94
N ASN A 78 -3.68 -9.06 -7.09
CA ASN A 78 -2.22 -9.14 -7.19
C ASN A 78 -1.72 -8.38 -8.43
N PHE A 79 -0.46 -7.95 -8.37
CA PHE A 79 0.14 -7.11 -9.40
C PHE A 79 0.38 -7.82 -10.75
N ARG A 80 0.26 -9.15 -10.82
CA ARG A 80 0.29 -9.90 -12.09
C ARG A 80 -0.92 -9.61 -12.98
N GLN A 81 -2.03 -9.16 -12.40
CA GLN A 81 -3.24 -8.77 -13.14
C GLN A 81 -3.13 -7.37 -13.76
N PHE A 82 -2.17 -6.55 -13.30
CA PHE A 82 -2.04 -5.17 -13.73
C PHE A 82 -1.80 -4.99 -15.25
N PRO A 83 -1.00 -5.82 -15.94
CA PRO A 83 -0.87 -5.76 -17.41
C PRO A 83 -2.19 -5.91 -18.15
N LYS A 84 -3.06 -6.84 -17.71
CA LYS A 84 -4.39 -7.03 -18.30
C LYS A 84 -5.26 -5.79 -18.11
N TYR A 85 -5.23 -5.19 -16.93
CA TYR A 85 -5.94 -3.93 -16.67
C TYR A 85 -5.46 -2.78 -17.57
N LEU A 86 -4.16 -2.68 -17.84
CA LEU A 86 -3.58 -1.62 -18.66
C LEU A 86 -3.97 -1.74 -20.16
N ASN A 87 -4.37 -2.91 -20.63
CA ASN A 87 -4.72 -3.11 -22.05
C ASN A 87 -5.99 -2.37 -22.50
N GLN A 88 -6.82 -1.87 -21.58
CA GLN A 88 -8.02 -1.09 -21.91
C GLN A 88 -7.72 0.34 -22.38
N PHE A 89 -6.51 0.85 -22.12
CA PHE A 89 -6.13 2.22 -22.45
C PHE A 89 -5.51 2.33 -23.86
N LYS A 90 -5.77 3.47 -24.51
CA LYS A 90 -5.19 3.78 -25.82
C LYS A 90 -3.72 4.22 -25.64
N LYS A 91 -2.87 3.88 -26.61
CA LYS A 91 -1.43 4.22 -26.57
C LYS A 91 -1.14 5.73 -26.62
N SER A 92 -2.11 6.52 -27.08
CA SER A 92 -2.06 8.00 -27.12
C SER A 92 -2.44 8.67 -25.80
N GLU A 93 -3.09 7.96 -24.88
CA GLU A 93 -3.54 8.54 -23.61
C GLU A 93 -2.38 8.91 -22.70
N ASN A 94 -2.58 9.98 -21.93
CA ASN A 94 -1.66 10.39 -20.87
C ASN A 94 -1.95 9.55 -19.63
N ILE A 95 -1.04 8.63 -19.29
CA ILE A 95 -1.20 7.73 -18.13
C ILE A 95 -0.25 8.15 -17.01
N ALA A 96 -0.79 8.50 -15.87
CA ALA A 96 -0.07 8.79 -14.65
C ALA A 96 -0.29 7.66 -13.63
N MET A 97 0.77 7.04 -13.12
CA MET A 97 0.70 5.92 -12.18
C MET A 97 1.47 6.20 -10.91
N PHE A 98 0.94 5.74 -9.78
CA PHE A 98 1.61 5.81 -8.50
C PHE A 98 1.44 4.53 -7.68
N CYS A 99 2.38 4.31 -6.75
CA CYS A 99 2.27 3.30 -5.71
C CYS A 99 3.00 3.79 -4.46
N THR A 100 3.09 2.99 -3.42
CA THR A 100 3.66 3.39 -2.11
C THR A 100 5.08 3.94 -2.23
N GLY A 101 6.00 3.20 -2.85
CA GLY A 101 7.43 3.58 -2.97
C GLY A 101 7.96 3.74 -4.41
N GLY A 102 7.10 3.64 -5.44
CA GLY A 102 7.48 3.81 -6.86
C GLY A 102 7.78 2.51 -7.61
N ILE A 103 8.30 1.47 -6.98
CA ILE A 103 8.86 0.27 -7.64
C ILE A 103 7.87 -0.50 -8.53
N ARG A 104 6.58 -0.56 -8.17
CA ARG A 104 5.53 -1.18 -9.00
C ARG A 104 5.33 -0.39 -10.30
N CYS A 105 5.27 0.93 -10.17
CA CYS A 105 5.05 1.84 -11.30
C CYS A 105 6.24 1.96 -12.23
N GLU A 106 7.46 1.90 -11.72
CA GLU A 106 8.67 1.86 -12.54
C GLU A 106 8.65 0.65 -13.49
N LYS A 107 8.29 -0.52 -12.95
CA LYS A 107 8.16 -1.74 -13.76
C LYS A 107 7.00 -1.65 -14.77
N ALA A 108 5.84 -1.12 -14.34
CA ALA A 108 4.70 -0.91 -15.22
C ALA A 108 5.00 0.10 -16.34
N ASN A 109 5.78 1.15 -16.06
CA ASN A 109 6.22 2.13 -17.06
C ASN A 109 7.06 1.48 -18.17
N ILE A 110 8.03 0.61 -17.79
CA ILE A 110 8.84 -0.12 -18.77
C ILE A 110 7.95 -1.02 -19.64
N TYR A 111 6.96 -1.69 -19.03
CA TYR A 111 5.99 -2.51 -19.75
C TYR A 111 5.18 -1.69 -20.76
N LEU A 112 4.59 -0.56 -20.33
CA LEU A 112 3.78 0.31 -21.18
C LEU A 112 4.59 0.89 -22.33
N LYS A 113 5.83 1.33 -22.09
CA LYS A 113 6.72 1.82 -23.14
C LYS A 113 7.02 0.75 -24.19
N LYS A 114 7.28 -0.49 -23.78
CA LYS A 114 7.45 -1.62 -24.69
C LYS A 114 6.18 -1.94 -25.48
N LYS A 115 5.00 -1.62 -24.96
CA LYS A 115 3.70 -1.75 -25.66
C LYS A 115 3.40 -0.54 -26.57
N GLY A 116 4.28 0.45 -26.64
CA GLY A 116 4.16 1.62 -27.51
C GLY A 116 3.37 2.80 -26.93
N PHE A 117 3.13 2.83 -25.63
CA PHE A 117 2.55 4.00 -24.96
C PHE A 117 3.57 5.15 -24.94
N LYS A 118 3.15 6.34 -25.40
CA LYS A 118 4.01 7.51 -25.53
C LYS A 118 4.12 8.33 -24.24
N ASN A 119 2.98 8.56 -23.58
CA ASN A 119 2.82 9.50 -22.47
C ASN A 119 2.56 8.76 -21.16
N VAL A 120 3.62 8.23 -20.53
CA VAL A 120 3.54 7.50 -19.26
C VAL A 120 4.35 8.25 -18.20
N TYR A 121 3.70 8.62 -17.11
CA TYR A 121 4.24 9.38 -15.99
C TYR A 121 4.19 8.56 -14.71
N VAL A 122 5.24 8.66 -13.89
CA VAL A 122 5.35 7.94 -12.61
C VAL A 122 5.74 8.92 -11.52
N LEU A 123 5.11 8.80 -10.36
CA LEU A 123 5.48 9.57 -9.18
C LEU A 123 6.81 9.06 -8.61
N LYS A 124 7.87 9.87 -8.72
CA LYS A 124 9.22 9.55 -8.23
C LYS A 124 9.20 9.30 -6.71
N GLY A 125 9.68 8.12 -6.29
CA GLY A 125 9.68 7.71 -4.89
C GLY A 125 8.29 7.44 -4.30
N GLY A 126 7.23 7.45 -5.14
CA GLY A 126 5.88 7.09 -4.76
C GLY A 126 5.22 8.03 -3.76
N ILE A 127 4.15 7.53 -3.13
CA ILE A 127 3.34 8.28 -2.16
C ILE A 127 4.17 8.70 -0.95
N ILE A 128 5.11 7.88 -0.50
CA ILE A 128 5.98 8.21 0.65
C ILE A 128 6.75 9.50 0.37
N ASN A 129 7.38 9.60 -0.80
CA ASN A 129 8.10 10.82 -1.20
C ASN A 129 7.14 12.01 -1.35
N TYR A 130 5.93 11.79 -1.86
CA TYR A 130 4.92 12.83 -2.00
C TYR A 130 4.48 13.40 -0.64
N LEU A 131 4.12 12.53 0.31
CA LEU A 131 3.67 12.93 1.65
C LEU A 131 4.78 13.58 2.49
N ASN A 132 6.05 13.33 2.16
CA ASN A 132 7.18 13.96 2.81
C ASN A 132 7.47 15.37 2.27
N ASN A 133 7.15 15.65 1.01
CA ASN A 133 7.57 16.87 0.31
C ASN A 133 6.43 17.82 -0.05
N ILE A 134 5.17 17.42 0.13
CA ILE A 134 4.00 18.25 -0.14
C ILE A 134 3.21 18.47 1.14
N ASP A 135 3.00 19.74 1.49
CA ASP A 135 2.18 20.12 2.62
C ASP A 135 0.72 19.72 2.41
N LYS A 136 0.02 19.46 3.52
CA LYS A 136 -1.39 19.02 3.50
C LYS A 136 -2.29 19.99 2.71
N LYS A 137 -2.08 21.31 2.82
CA LYS A 137 -2.88 22.35 2.11
C LYS A 137 -2.73 22.28 0.58
N ASN A 138 -1.58 21.86 0.08
CA ASN A 138 -1.28 21.76 -1.35
C ASN A 138 -1.46 20.34 -1.91
N SER A 139 -1.88 19.41 -1.07
CA SER A 139 -1.95 17.99 -1.39
C SER A 139 -3.21 17.64 -2.18
N GLN A 140 -3.05 16.78 -3.18
CA GLN A 140 -4.14 16.10 -3.88
C GLN A 140 -4.44 14.72 -3.27
N TRP A 141 -3.70 14.32 -2.23
CA TRP A 141 -3.88 13.06 -1.52
C TRP A 141 -5.05 13.15 -0.54
N SER A 142 -5.88 12.10 -0.50
CA SER A 142 -6.97 11.94 0.46
C SER A 142 -6.75 10.68 1.31
N GLY A 143 -6.98 10.77 2.61
CA GLY A 143 -6.79 9.67 3.54
C GLY A 143 -5.34 9.50 4.01
N GLU A 144 -4.98 8.27 4.40
CA GLU A 144 -3.65 7.88 4.87
C GLU A 144 -2.98 6.93 3.88
N CYS A 145 -1.67 6.81 3.88
CA CYS A 145 -0.97 5.85 3.04
C CYS A 145 -0.69 4.57 3.83
N PHE A 146 -1.21 3.43 3.37
CA PHE A 146 -0.87 2.13 3.93
C PHE A 146 0.62 1.82 3.68
N VAL A 147 1.30 1.36 4.73
CA VAL A 147 2.69 0.89 4.70
C VAL A 147 2.79 -0.51 5.29
N PHE A 148 3.80 -1.27 4.85
CA PHE A 148 3.97 -2.68 5.22
C PHE A 148 4.85 -2.88 6.46
N ASP A 149 4.98 -1.85 7.29
CA ASP A 149 5.71 -1.89 8.54
C ASP A 149 4.76 -1.73 9.75
N ASN A 150 5.32 -1.71 10.97
CA ASN A 150 4.53 -1.65 12.20
C ASN A 150 3.70 -0.38 12.36
N ARG A 151 3.94 0.69 11.60
CA ARG A 151 3.10 1.90 11.58
C ARG A 151 1.73 1.67 10.96
N VAL A 152 1.61 0.67 10.06
CA VAL A 152 0.40 0.32 9.29
C VAL A 152 -0.03 1.40 8.30
N SER A 153 -0.07 2.66 8.69
CA SER A 153 -0.37 3.81 7.83
C SER A 153 0.43 5.04 8.23
N ILE A 154 0.64 5.94 7.28
CA ILE A 154 1.32 7.22 7.47
C ILE A 154 0.53 8.37 6.88
N LYS A 155 0.75 9.56 7.43
CA LYS A 155 0.20 10.86 7.01
C LYS A 155 1.30 11.78 6.48
N HIS A 156 0.94 13.00 6.08
CA HIS A 156 1.89 14.05 5.69
C HIS A 156 2.99 14.23 6.75
N GLY A 157 4.22 14.47 6.29
CA GLY A 157 5.41 14.51 7.14
C GLY A 157 5.80 13.14 7.69
N LEU A 158 5.33 12.06 7.06
CA LEU A 158 5.57 10.65 7.41
C LEU A 158 5.18 10.29 8.86
N LYS A 159 4.31 11.10 9.48
CA LYS A 159 3.78 10.83 10.83
C LYS A 159 2.94 9.56 10.80
N GLN A 160 2.98 8.79 11.89
CA GLN A 160 2.16 7.59 12.04
C GLN A 160 0.66 7.91 11.88
N GLY A 161 -0.05 7.05 11.19
CA GLY A 161 -1.47 7.16 10.96
C GLY A 161 -2.32 6.54 12.07
N SER A 162 -3.63 6.43 11.82
CA SER A 162 -4.62 5.95 12.78
C SER A 162 -5.06 4.50 12.56
N TYR A 163 -4.63 3.88 11.46
CA TYR A 163 -5.01 2.52 11.13
C TYR A 163 -4.23 1.48 11.95
N SER A 164 -4.87 0.36 12.22
CA SER A 164 -4.25 -0.85 12.73
C SER A 164 -4.50 -2.01 11.78
N VAL A 165 -3.90 -3.17 12.03
CA VAL A 165 -4.12 -4.39 11.22
C VAL A 165 -5.05 -5.32 11.97
N CYS A 166 -6.10 -5.81 11.31
CA CYS A 166 -6.94 -6.87 11.85
C CYS A 166 -6.11 -8.15 12.05
N SER A 167 -6.14 -8.73 13.24
CA SER A 167 -5.39 -9.94 13.56
C SER A 167 -5.92 -11.18 12.84
N GLY A 168 -7.19 -11.18 12.41
CA GLY A 168 -7.79 -12.25 11.62
C GLY A 168 -7.40 -12.17 10.14
N CYS A 169 -7.88 -11.17 9.41
CA CYS A 169 -7.72 -11.10 7.96
C CYS A 169 -6.50 -10.29 7.47
N ARG A 170 -5.76 -9.65 8.35
CA ARG A 170 -4.59 -8.81 8.06
C ARG A 170 -4.88 -7.55 7.21
N LYS A 171 -6.13 -7.22 6.97
CA LYS A 171 -6.51 -5.97 6.29
C LYS A 171 -6.40 -4.78 7.25
N PRO A 172 -6.15 -3.56 6.74
CA PRO A 172 -6.16 -2.35 7.55
C PRO A 172 -7.54 -2.11 8.14
N LEU A 173 -7.56 -1.59 9.36
CA LEU A 173 -8.73 -1.37 10.20
C LEU A 173 -8.71 0.06 10.72
N SER A 174 -9.71 0.85 10.36
CA SER A 174 -9.89 2.22 10.80
C SER A 174 -10.45 2.28 12.23
N VAL A 175 -10.34 3.45 12.88
CA VAL A 175 -10.95 3.70 14.19
C VAL A 175 -12.47 3.53 14.15
N LYS A 176 -13.13 3.92 13.03
CA LYS A 176 -14.57 3.73 12.85
C LYS A 176 -14.97 2.26 12.83
N GLU A 177 -14.21 1.42 12.10
CA GLU A 177 -14.48 -0.02 12.00
C GLU A 177 -14.29 -0.76 13.32
N LYS A 178 -13.42 -0.26 14.21
CA LYS A 178 -13.27 -0.81 15.57
C LYS A 178 -14.47 -0.57 16.49
N LYS A 179 -15.34 0.39 16.15
CA LYS A 179 -16.58 0.66 16.89
C LYS A 179 -17.76 -0.21 16.43
N SER A 180 -17.59 -1.02 15.40
CA SER A 180 -18.61 -1.91 14.87
C SER A 180 -18.88 -3.07 15.82
N SER A 181 -20.15 -3.51 15.91
CA SER A 181 -20.54 -4.75 16.63
C SER A 181 -19.86 -6.01 16.06
N LYS A 182 -19.46 -5.98 14.79
CA LYS A 182 -18.68 -7.04 14.12
C LYS A 182 -17.16 -6.93 14.37
N TYR A 183 -16.71 -6.15 15.33
CA TYR A 183 -15.30 -6.08 15.72
C TYR A 183 -15.07 -6.76 17.06
N LEU A 184 -14.16 -7.73 17.06
CA LEU A 184 -13.63 -8.32 18.28
C LEU A 184 -12.10 -8.36 18.20
N GLU A 185 -11.46 -7.68 19.17
CA GLU A 185 -10.02 -7.52 19.18
C GLU A 185 -9.29 -8.88 19.15
N GLY A 186 -8.30 -8.97 18.29
CA GLY A 186 -7.51 -10.19 18.12
C GLY A 186 -8.16 -11.27 17.25
N ILE A 187 -9.47 -11.20 16.99
CA ILE A 187 -10.24 -12.27 16.33
C ILE A 187 -10.72 -11.84 14.95
N HIS A 188 -11.62 -10.87 14.85
CA HIS A 188 -12.21 -10.46 13.57
C HIS A 188 -12.52 -8.96 13.51
N CYS A 189 -12.76 -8.48 12.29
CA CYS A 189 -13.26 -7.14 12.01
C CYS A 189 -14.47 -7.23 11.06
N PRO A 190 -15.20 -6.11 10.80
CA PRO A 190 -16.36 -6.12 9.91
C PRO A 190 -16.09 -6.74 8.52
N LYS A 191 -14.85 -6.62 8.03
CA LYS A 191 -14.46 -7.15 6.71
C LYS A 191 -14.29 -8.68 6.66
N CYS A 192 -14.14 -9.35 7.79
CA CYS A 192 -13.92 -10.79 7.85
C CYS A 192 -14.84 -11.56 8.79
N HIS A 193 -15.66 -10.87 9.58
CA HIS A 193 -16.56 -11.50 10.56
C HIS A 193 -17.40 -12.62 9.94
N ASP A 194 -18.03 -12.36 8.79
CA ASP A 194 -18.97 -13.27 8.14
C ASP A 194 -18.26 -14.33 7.26
N HIS A 195 -16.93 -14.22 7.08
CA HIS A 195 -16.12 -15.12 6.24
C HIS A 195 -15.23 -16.07 7.03
N LEU A 196 -15.14 -15.90 8.35
CA LEU A 196 -14.35 -16.78 9.21
C LEU A 196 -15.18 -17.96 9.69
N THR A 197 -14.61 -19.17 9.60
CA THR A 197 -15.19 -20.36 10.23
C THR A 197 -15.08 -20.28 11.76
N ASP A 198 -15.90 -21.06 12.47
CA ASP A 198 -15.85 -21.07 13.94
C ASP A 198 -14.52 -21.61 14.47
N ASP A 199 -13.91 -22.57 13.78
CA ASP A 199 -12.54 -23.04 14.07
C ASP A 199 -11.51 -21.94 13.94
N GLN A 200 -11.62 -21.09 12.91
CA GLN A 200 -10.73 -19.94 12.75
C GLN A 200 -10.92 -18.93 13.88
N LYS A 201 -12.16 -18.61 14.23
CA LYS A 201 -12.48 -17.71 15.34
C LYS A 201 -11.94 -18.24 16.65
N SER A 202 -12.14 -19.55 16.94
CA SER A 202 -11.63 -20.23 18.13
C SER A 202 -10.10 -20.16 18.24
N ARG A 203 -9.39 -20.51 17.17
CA ARG A 203 -7.90 -20.42 17.12
C ARG A 203 -7.40 -18.99 17.33
N PHE A 204 -8.09 -17.99 16.77
CA PHE A 204 -7.72 -16.59 16.97
C PHE A 204 -8.00 -16.13 18.39
N ALA A 205 -9.10 -16.60 19.01
CA ALA A 205 -9.41 -16.34 20.42
C ALA A 205 -8.36 -16.94 21.37
N MET A 206 -7.92 -18.17 21.13
CA MET A 206 -6.85 -18.80 21.90
C MET A 206 -5.53 -18.01 21.81
N ARG A 207 -5.15 -17.60 20.60
CA ARG A 207 -3.97 -16.73 20.40
C ARG A 207 -4.11 -15.40 21.16
N GLN A 208 -5.28 -14.77 21.12
CA GLN A 208 -5.53 -13.52 21.82
C GLN A 208 -5.43 -13.68 23.33
N LYS A 209 -5.96 -14.78 23.88
CA LYS A 209 -5.79 -15.12 25.31
C LYS A 209 -4.33 -15.24 25.70
N GLN A 210 -3.51 -15.92 24.88
CA GLN A 210 -2.07 -16.04 25.11
C GLN A 210 -1.34 -14.69 25.08
N ILE A 211 -1.73 -13.79 24.16
CA ILE A 211 -1.16 -12.43 24.07
C ILE A 211 -1.52 -11.64 25.35
N ILE A 212 -2.77 -11.71 25.81
CA ILE A 212 -3.22 -11.03 27.03
C ILE A 212 -2.48 -11.58 28.26
N LEU A 213 -2.34 -12.90 28.36
CA LEU A 213 -1.63 -13.55 29.47
C LEU A 213 -0.14 -13.14 29.47
N ALA A 214 0.54 -13.20 28.32
CA ALA A 214 1.93 -12.76 28.21
C ALA A 214 2.10 -11.29 28.61
N LYS A 215 1.14 -10.42 28.25
CA LYS A 215 1.13 -9.01 28.67
C LYS A 215 0.97 -8.86 30.20
N LYS A 216 0.04 -9.64 30.81
CA LYS A 216 -0.19 -9.60 32.26
C LYS A 216 1.04 -10.08 33.07
N THR A 217 1.77 -11.06 32.53
CA THR A 217 2.96 -11.66 33.19
C THR A 217 4.27 -10.98 32.75
N SER A 218 4.22 -9.83 32.06
CA SER A 218 5.38 -9.11 31.50
C SER A 218 6.31 -9.99 30.64
N LYS A 219 5.80 -11.10 30.12
CA LYS A 219 6.53 -11.97 29.19
C LYS A 219 6.36 -11.49 27.74
N ARG A 220 7.43 -11.64 26.94
CA ARG A 220 7.37 -11.30 25.51
C ARG A 220 6.54 -12.36 24.77
N HIS A 221 5.54 -11.92 24.02
CA HIS A 221 4.80 -12.75 23.06
C HIS A 221 5.33 -12.50 21.66
N ILE A 222 5.46 -13.56 20.82
CA ILE A 222 6.00 -13.48 19.45
C ILE A 222 5.24 -12.52 18.52
N PHE A 223 4.00 -12.18 18.85
CA PHE A 223 3.16 -11.24 18.11
C PHE A 223 3.01 -9.89 18.82
N LYS A 224 3.77 -9.64 19.91
CA LYS A 224 3.77 -8.32 20.56
C LYS A 224 4.37 -7.31 19.59
N LYS A 225 3.61 -6.29 19.28
CA LYS A 225 4.10 -5.12 18.57
C LYS A 225 4.73 -4.22 19.61
N GLU A 226 6.03 -4.02 19.51
CA GLU A 226 6.72 -2.96 20.21
C GLU A 226 6.64 -1.71 19.33
N TYR A 227 6.00 -0.69 19.85
CA TYR A 227 5.96 0.65 19.26
C TYR A 227 6.87 1.58 20.03
#